data_57fd40edd8f898a1cfb49c364eb6e006
#
_entry.id   57fd40edd8f898a1cfb49c364eb6e006
#
_cell.length_a   1.000
_cell.length_b   1.000
_cell.length_c   1.000
_cell.angle_alpha   90.00
_cell.angle_beta   90.00
_cell.angle_gamma   90.00
#
_symmetry.space_group_name_H-M   'P 1'
#
loop_
_entity.id
_entity.type
_entity.pdbx_description
1 polymer ?
#
loop_
_entity_poly.entity_id
_entity_poly.type
_entity_poly.pdbx_seq_one_letter_code
_entity_poly.pdbx_strand_id
1 'polypeptide(L)'
;IRDKIKEADSQEERNAANQLLMKKYQQYGINPFKNIIGCLPVIIQIPILMGLYMSLKYPSSDGITKYPHFLWFNLTEPNIMMTLIAALMYLIQPLVNSIHYPKNERKTYYVMMILSPIFITYASLHSASALGLYWSVSAAFLIIQMHFAHRHYAKVGRSEAQQLRQSLEQHKEQR
;
A
#
# COMPACT_ATOMS: atom_id res chain seq x y z
N ILE A 1 23.48 5.82 2.31
CA ILE A 1 22.89 7.07 2.86
C ILE A 1 21.72 6.73 3.80
N ARG A 2 20.79 5.89 3.40
CA ARG A 2 19.68 5.47 4.29
C ARG A 2 20.17 4.80 5.57
N ASP A 3 21.21 4.02 5.50
CA ASP A 3 21.82 3.39 6.69
C ASP A 3 22.41 4.45 7.61
N LYS A 4 23.08 5.46 7.06
CA LYS A 4 23.59 6.61 7.83
C LYS A 4 22.47 7.41 8.54
N ILE A 5 21.27 7.50 7.95
CA ILE A 5 20.11 8.13 8.60
C ILE A 5 19.61 7.29 9.76
N LYS A 6 19.66 5.95 9.65
CA LYS A 6 19.24 5.01 10.70
C LYS A 6 20.25 4.94 11.86
N GLU A 7 21.53 5.10 11.57
CA GLU A 7 22.64 5.01 12.51
C GLU A 7 22.99 6.37 13.16
N ALA A 8 22.37 7.46 12.70
CA ALA A 8 22.61 8.79 13.24
C ALA A 8 22.06 8.95 14.66
N ASP A 9 22.93 9.21 15.61
CA ASP A 9 22.60 9.36 17.03
C ASP A 9 22.11 10.79 17.36
N SER A 10 22.46 11.79 16.55
CA SER A 10 22.06 13.18 16.75
C SER A 10 21.08 13.68 15.70
N GLN A 11 20.27 14.68 16.06
CA GLN A 11 19.35 15.34 15.13
C GLN A 11 20.10 16.08 14.00
N GLU A 12 21.28 16.62 14.29
CA GLU A 12 22.12 17.31 13.32
C GLU A 12 22.65 16.34 12.26
N GLU A 13 23.11 15.17 12.66
CA GLU A 13 23.55 14.10 11.75
C GLU A 13 22.42 13.60 10.86
N ARG A 14 21.21 13.45 11.41
CA ARG A 14 20.01 13.11 10.64
C ARG A 14 19.67 14.15 9.60
N ASN A 15 19.74 15.43 9.96
CA ASN A 15 19.48 16.54 9.05
C ASN A 15 20.54 16.60 7.94
N ALA A 16 21.81 16.45 8.28
CA ALA A 16 22.90 16.39 7.29
C ALA A 16 22.76 15.20 6.32
N ALA A 17 22.41 14.03 6.84
CA ALA A 17 22.17 12.84 6.03
C ALA A 17 20.95 12.98 5.11
N ASN A 18 19.87 13.64 5.59
CA ASN A 18 18.70 13.96 4.77
C ASN A 18 19.01 14.97 3.67
N GLN A 19 19.80 16.01 3.96
CA GLN A 19 20.24 16.98 2.96
C GLN A 19 21.12 16.30 1.88
N LEU A 20 22.01 15.40 2.29
CA LEU A 20 22.82 14.62 1.36
C LEU A 20 21.95 13.72 0.47
N LEU A 21 20.90 13.12 1.02
CA LEU A 21 19.94 12.32 0.28
C LEU A 21 19.20 13.17 -0.76
N MET A 22 18.74 14.35 -0.37
CA MET A 22 18.04 15.28 -1.28
C MET A 22 18.97 15.77 -2.42
N LYS A 23 20.24 16.12 -2.11
CA LYS A 23 21.23 16.45 -3.14
C LYS A 23 21.44 15.31 -4.12
N LYS A 24 21.50 14.08 -3.62
CA LYS A 24 21.62 12.90 -4.51
C LYS A 24 20.38 12.71 -5.38
N TYR A 25 19.18 12.88 -4.87
CA TYR A 25 17.97 12.83 -5.68
C TYR A 25 17.99 13.88 -6.80
N GLN A 26 18.42 15.10 -6.50
CA GLN A 26 18.57 16.16 -7.51
C GLN A 26 19.64 15.81 -8.55
N GLN A 27 20.78 15.28 -8.11
CA GLN A 27 21.88 14.88 -8.99
C GLN A 27 21.48 13.78 -10.01
N TYR A 28 20.58 12.87 -9.60
CA TYR A 28 20.07 11.79 -10.44
C TYR A 28 18.73 12.12 -11.10
N GLY A 29 18.25 13.36 -11.03
CA GLY A 29 16.96 13.77 -11.60
C GLY A 29 15.75 13.05 -10.97
N ILE A 30 15.91 12.49 -9.78
CA ILE A 30 14.82 11.78 -9.07
C ILE A 30 14.00 12.80 -8.30
N ASN A 31 12.75 12.97 -8.70
CA ASN A 31 11.83 13.85 -7.99
C ASN A 31 11.20 13.12 -6.78
N PRO A 32 11.50 13.52 -5.53
CA PRO A 32 10.93 12.89 -4.33
C PRO A 32 9.41 13.05 -4.24
N PHE A 33 8.84 14.08 -4.88
CA PHE A 33 7.39 14.29 -4.92
C PHE A 33 6.65 13.23 -5.73
N LYS A 34 7.31 12.51 -6.64
CA LYS A 34 6.71 11.35 -7.31
C LYS A 34 6.34 10.23 -6.32
N ASN A 35 6.98 10.17 -5.16
CA ASN A 35 6.61 9.22 -4.11
C ASN A 35 5.27 9.56 -3.44
N ILE A 36 4.87 10.85 -3.44
CA ILE A 36 3.57 11.30 -2.91
C ILE A 36 2.42 10.78 -3.80
N ILE A 37 2.66 10.64 -5.10
CA ILE A 37 1.69 10.02 -6.02
C ILE A 37 1.38 8.58 -5.61
N GLY A 38 2.31 7.89 -4.95
CA GLY A 38 2.06 6.57 -4.36
C GLY A 38 1.00 6.56 -3.25
N CYS A 39 0.73 7.70 -2.59
CA CYS A 39 -0.32 7.85 -1.59
C CYS A 39 -1.67 8.30 -2.19
N LEU A 40 -1.71 8.66 -3.48
CA LEU A 40 -2.92 9.11 -4.16
C LEU A 40 -4.09 8.12 -4.04
N PRO A 41 -3.89 6.79 -4.18
CA PRO A 41 -4.96 5.81 -3.97
C PRO A 41 -5.60 5.90 -2.59
N VAL A 42 -4.82 6.18 -1.54
CA VAL A 42 -5.34 6.32 -0.16
C VAL A 42 -6.21 7.57 -0.05
N ILE A 43 -5.82 8.67 -0.67
CA ILE A 43 -6.59 9.92 -0.66
C ILE A 43 -7.93 9.75 -1.37
N ILE A 44 -7.94 9.04 -2.50
CA ILE A 44 -9.18 8.72 -3.24
C ILE A 44 -10.04 7.71 -2.47
N GLN A 45 -9.41 6.81 -1.74
CA GLN A 45 -10.06 5.76 -0.96
C GLN A 45 -10.90 6.31 0.20
N ILE A 46 -10.43 7.37 0.89
CA ILE A 46 -11.10 7.94 2.07
C ILE A 46 -12.55 8.38 1.77
N PRO A 47 -12.84 9.21 0.75
CA PRO A 47 -14.22 9.60 0.45
C PRO A 47 -15.11 8.42 0.04
N ILE A 48 -14.56 7.41 -0.64
CA ILE A 48 -15.32 6.20 -1.01
C ILE A 48 -15.72 5.42 0.26
N LEU A 49 -14.78 5.20 1.17
CA LEU A 49 -15.05 4.55 2.46
C LEU A 49 -16.05 5.34 3.31
N MET A 50 -15.92 6.66 3.36
CA MET A 50 -16.84 7.52 4.09
C MET A 50 -18.25 7.45 3.49
N GLY A 51 -18.37 7.48 2.16
CA GLY A 51 -19.66 7.33 1.47
C GLY A 51 -20.32 5.99 1.78
N LEU A 52 -19.56 4.89 1.71
CA LEU A 52 -20.05 3.56 2.05
C LEU A 52 -20.46 3.48 3.54
N TYR A 53 -19.63 3.97 4.46
CA TYR A 53 -19.93 3.99 5.88
C TYR A 53 -21.19 4.81 6.19
N MET A 54 -21.36 6.00 5.59
CA MET A 54 -22.51 6.84 5.79
C MET A 54 -23.79 6.22 5.22
N SER A 55 -23.73 5.56 4.08
CA SER A 55 -24.89 4.86 3.49
C SER A 55 -25.36 3.67 4.33
N LEU A 56 -24.46 3.04 5.08
CA LEU A 56 -24.79 1.96 6.02
C LEU A 56 -25.31 2.49 7.35
N LYS A 57 -24.78 3.61 7.83
CA LYS A 57 -25.16 4.20 9.12
C LYS A 57 -26.49 4.98 9.04
N TYR A 58 -26.75 5.62 7.91
CA TYR A 58 -27.94 6.41 7.64
C TYR A 58 -28.63 5.90 6.36
N PRO A 59 -29.22 4.69 6.41
CA PRO A 59 -29.81 4.09 5.24
C PRO A 59 -31.05 4.86 4.77
N SER A 60 -31.11 5.17 3.49
CA SER A 60 -32.36 5.63 2.87
C SER A 60 -33.37 4.48 2.77
N SER A 61 -34.64 4.79 2.75
CA SER A 61 -35.75 3.81 2.73
C SER A 61 -35.69 2.80 1.57
N ASP A 62 -35.00 3.15 0.47
CA ASP A 62 -34.90 2.31 -0.73
C ASP A 62 -33.50 1.73 -0.94
N GLY A 63 -32.62 1.86 0.05
CA GLY A 63 -31.23 1.41 -0.03
C GLY A 63 -31.02 -0.05 0.40
N ILE A 64 -29.82 -0.31 0.90
CA ILE A 64 -29.33 -1.63 1.32
C ILE A 64 -30.20 -2.29 2.39
N THR A 65 -30.98 -1.51 3.15
CA THR A 65 -31.91 -2.00 4.17
C THR A 65 -33.12 -2.72 3.61
N LYS A 66 -33.52 -2.42 2.37
CA LYS A 66 -34.65 -3.11 1.70
C LYS A 66 -34.23 -4.49 1.21
N TYR A 67 -32.97 -4.65 0.80
CA TYR A 67 -32.41 -5.91 0.32
C TYR A 67 -31.07 -6.17 1.02
N PRO A 68 -31.10 -6.49 2.34
CA PRO A 68 -29.86 -6.57 3.12
C PRO A 68 -29.07 -7.87 2.88
N HIS A 69 -29.71 -8.88 2.29
CA HIS A 69 -29.07 -10.18 2.09
C HIS A 69 -28.25 -10.24 0.81
N PHE A 70 -27.02 -10.67 0.96
CA PHE A 70 -26.12 -10.99 -0.15
C PHE A 70 -25.54 -12.39 0.08
N LEU A 71 -25.80 -13.31 -0.85
CA LEU A 71 -25.46 -14.73 -0.71
C LEU A 71 -26.06 -15.32 0.58
N TRP A 72 -25.23 -15.62 1.57
CA TRP A 72 -25.63 -16.25 2.85
C TRP A 72 -25.54 -15.31 4.06
N PHE A 73 -25.24 -14.03 3.88
CA PHE A 73 -25.05 -13.09 4.99
C PHE A 73 -25.82 -11.78 4.80
N ASN A 74 -26.06 -11.11 5.94
CA ASN A 74 -26.69 -9.81 5.97
C ASN A 74 -25.61 -8.72 5.87
N LEU A 75 -25.73 -7.84 4.88
CA LEU A 75 -24.80 -6.76 4.61
C LEU A 75 -24.76 -5.68 5.69
N THR A 76 -25.85 -5.51 6.44
CA THR A 76 -25.99 -4.45 7.43
C THR A 76 -25.50 -4.84 8.82
N GLU A 77 -25.25 -6.11 9.07
CA GLU A 77 -24.81 -6.65 10.35
C GLU A 77 -23.39 -7.22 10.28
N PRO A 78 -22.65 -7.24 11.39
CA PRO A 78 -21.37 -7.93 11.44
C PRO A 78 -21.53 -9.42 11.15
N ASN A 79 -20.62 -9.97 10.35
CA ASN A 79 -20.61 -11.40 10.03
C ASN A 79 -19.20 -11.98 10.18
N ILE A 80 -19.09 -13.01 11.02
CA ILE A 80 -17.79 -13.61 11.38
C ILE A 80 -17.10 -14.25 10.16
N MET A 81 -17.87 -14.89 9.28
CA MET A 81 -17.31 -15.54 8.10
C MET A 81 -16.77 -14.50 7.12
N MET A 82 -17.46 -13.37 6.95
CA MET A 82 -16.99 -12.27 6.13
C MET A 82 -15.74 -11.61 6.73
N THR A 83 -15.69 -11.49 8.06
CA THR A 83 -14.49 -11.03 8.77
C THR A 83 -13.28 -11.95 8.54
N LEU A 84 -13.47 -13.26 8.59
CA LEU A 84 -12.40 -14.22 8.29
C LEU A 84 -11.91 -14.13 6.85
N ILE A 85 -12.82 -13.95 5.90
CA ILE A 85 -12.46 -13.75 4.49
C ILE A 85 -11.63 -12.47 4.33
N ALA A 86 -12.07 -11.36 4.93
CA ALA A 86 -11.34 -10.09 4.88
C ALA A 86 -9.95 -10.22 5.52
N ALA A 87 -9.85 -10.83 6.70
CA ALA A 87 -8.59 -11.07 7.39
C ALA A 87 -7.62 -11.92 6.54
N LEU A 88 -8.12 -12.99 5.93
CA LEU A 88 -7.33 -13.86 5.06
C LEU A 88 -6.83 -13.10 3.83
N MET A 89 -7.66 -12.29 3.18
CA MET A 89 -7.27 -11.49 2.03
C MET A 89 -6.20 -10.46 2.39
N TYR A 90 -6.31 -9.82 3.55
CA TYR A 90 -5.32 -8.87 4.06
C TYR A 90 -4.03 -9.54 4.59
N LEU A 91 -4.05 -10.83 4.82
CA LEU A 91 -2.85 -11.63 5.09
C LEU A 91 -2.15 -12.01 3.77
N ILE A 92 -2.91 -12.48 2.79
CA ILE A 92 -2.38 -12.93 1.49
C ILE A 92 -1.79 -11.76 0.69
N GLN A 93 -2.45 -10.61 0.67
CA GLN A 93 -2.02 -9.44 -0.09
C GLN A 93 -0.57 -9.02 0.21
N PRO A 94 -0.17 -8.79 1.46
CA PRO A 94 1.22 -8.45 1.77
C PRO A 94 2.19 -9.62 1.56
N LEU A 95 1.77 -10.86 1.74
CA LEU A 95 2.61 -12.02 1.43
C LEU A 95 3.01 -12.04 -0.06
N VAL A 96 2.05 -11.86 -0.95
CA VAL A 96 2.29 -11.78 -2.40
C VAL A 96 3.20 -10.58 -2.73
N ASN A 97 2.97 -9.44 -2.09
CA ASN A 97 3.78 -8.24 -2.30
C ASN A 97 5.22 -8.41 -1.77
N SER A 98 5.42 -9.20 -0.68
CA SER A 98 6.74 -9.40 -0.07
C SER A 98 7.78 -10.02 -1.00
N ILE A 99 7.33 -10.79 -2.00
CA ILE A 99 8.19 -11.43 -3.00
C ILE A 99 8.96 -10.38 -3.81
N HIS A 100 8.40 -9.20 -3.99
CA HIS A 100 8.93 -8.12 -4.83
C HIS A 100 9.67 -7.04 -4.04
N TYR A 101 9.67 -7.11 -2.70
CA TYR A 101 10.30 -6.10 -1.85
C TYR A 101 11.81 -6.33 -1.66
N PRO A 102 12.63 -5.27 -1.70
CA PRO A 102 14.06 -5.36 -1.45
C PRO A 102 14.34 -5.81 0.00
N LYS A 103 15.39 -6.62 0.17
CA LYS A 103 15.73 -7.25 1.47
C LYS A 103 15.91 -6.25 2.62
N ASN A 104 16.39 -5.04 2.33
CA ASN A 104 16.68 -4.01 3.34
C ASN A 104 15.43 -3.36 3.95
N GLU A 105 14.28 -3.42 3.28
CA GLU A 105 13.01 -2.82 3.75
C GLU A 105 12.06 -3.86 4.40
N ARG A 106 12.46 -5.13 4.45
CA ARG A 106 11.61 -6.23 4.91
C ARG A 106 11.13 -6.08 6.34
N LYS A 107 11.94 -5.52 7.25
CA LYS A 107 11.52 -5.35 8.66
C LYS A 107 10.28 -4.47 8.79
N THR A 108 10.28 -3.29 8.17
CA THR A 108 9.14 -2.37 8.17
C THR A 108 7.91 -3.02 7.51
N TYR A 109 8.16 -3.78 6.45
CA TYR A 109 7.12 -4.47 5.73
C TYR A 109 6.46 -5.59 6.55
N TYR A 110 7.23 -6.38 7.30
CA TYR A 110 6.70 -7.42 8.19
C TYR A 110 5.83 -6.85 9.31
N VAL A 111 6.20 -5.69 9.87
CA VAL A 111 5.36 -5.01 10.87
C VAL A 111 4.00 -4.65 10.28
N MET A 112 3.98 -4.05 9.08
CA MET A 112 2.75 -3.73 8.37
C MET A 112 1.94 -4.98 7.99
N MET A 113 2.63 -6.06 7.62
CA MET A 113 2.02 -7.33 7.26
C MET A 113 1.25 -7.97 8.42
N ILE A 114 1.71 -7.80 9.66
CA ILE A 114 1.05 -8.32 10.85
C ILE A 114 -0.03 -7.34 11.32
N LEU A 115 0.26 -6.04 11.31
CA LEU A 115 -0.63 -5.01 11.84
C LEU A 115 -1.91 -4.85 11.00
N SER A 116 -1.81 -4.94 9.67
CA SER A 116 -2.95 -4.71 8.78
C SER A 116 -4.07 -5.76 8.92
N PRO A 117 -3.82 -7.09 8.97
CA PRO A 117 -4.88 -8.06 9.19
C PRO A 117 -5.52 -7.93 10.57
N ILE A 118 -4.74 -7.62 11.61
CA ILE A 118 -5.27 -7.41 12.97
C ILE A 118 -6.24 -6.23 12.97
N PHE A 119 -5.84 -5.10 12.38
CA PHE A 119 -6.68 -3.92 12.29
C PHE A 119 -7.97 -4.18 11.50
N ILE A 120 -7.87 -4.85 10.33
CA ILE A 120 -9.03 -5.18 9.50
C ILE A 120 -9.96 -6.18 10.18
N THR A 121 -9.41 -7.16 10.89
CA THR A 121 -10.22 -8.12 11.67
C THR A 121 -11.01 -7.40 12.74
N TYR A 122 -10.35 -6.54 13.52
CA TYR A 122 -11.01 -5.75 14.56
C TYR A 122 -12.09 -4.84 13.97
N ALA A 123 -11.77 -4.09 12.91
CA ALA A 123 -12.71 -3.19 12.26
C ALA A 123 -13.91 -3.95 11.65
N SER A 124 -13.69 -5.11 11.03
CA SER A 124 -14.75 -5.91 10.42
C SER A 124 -15.68 -6.56 11.44
N LEU A 125 -15.16 -6.96 12.62
CA LEU A 125 -15.99 -7.50 13.70
C LEU A 125 -16.96 -6.45 14.28
N HIS A 126 -16.59 -5.18 14.22
CA HIS A 126 -17.37 -4.06 14.79
C HIS A 126 -18.12 -3.25 13.72
N SER A 127 -18.11 -3.71 12.47
CA SER A 127 -18.75 -3.01 11.34
C SER A 127 -19.68 -3.94 10.58
N ALA A 128 -20.58 -3.34 9.81
CA ALA A 128 -21.44 -4.07 8.88
C ALA A 128 -20.62 -4.92 7.90
N SER A 129 -21.09 -6.12 7.59
CA SER A 129 -20.36 -7.07 6.71
C SER A 129 -20.13 -6.56 5.29
N ALA A 130 -20.91 -5.56 4.85
CA ALA A 130 -20.68 -4.84 3.60
C ALA A 130 -19.27 -4.21 3.53
N LEU A 131 -18.74 -3.70 4.67
CA LEU A 131 -17.35 -3.19 4.74
C LEU A 131 -16.34 -4.32 4.62
N GLY A 132 -16.57 -5.45 5.27
CA GLY A 132 -15.73 -6.65 5.14
C GLY A 132 -15.68 -7.16 3.69
N LEU A 133 -16.83 -7.18 3.02
CA LEU A 133 -16.92 -7.53 1.59
C LEU A 133 -16.12 -6.55 0.73
N TYR A 134 -16.31 -5.25 0.95
CA TYR A 134 -15.57 -4.21 0.24
C TYR A 134 -14.05 -4.38 0.40
N TRP A 135 -13.56 -4.57 1.62
CA TRP A 135 -12.15 -4.80 1.88
C TRP A 135 -11.62 -6.06 1.22
N SER A 136 -12.39 -7.15 1.24
CA SER A 136 -12.01 -8.42 0.60
C SER A 136 -11.85 -8.28 -0.90
N VAL A 137 -12.82 -7.64 -1.57
CA VAL A 137 -12.79 -7.39 -3.02
C VAL A 137 -11.65 -6.43 -3.38
N SER A 138 -11.47 -5.37 -2.58
CA SER A 138 -10.37 -4.41 -2.79
C SER A 138 -9.00 -5.08 -2.65
N ALA A 139 -8.80 -5.93 -1.66
CA ALA A 139 -7.54 -6.67 -1.48
C ALA A 139 -7.29 -7.65 -2.64
N ALA A 140 -8.32 -8.36 -3.11
CA ALA A 140 -8.22 -9.24 -4.27
C ALA A 140 -7.82 -8.46 -5.53
N PHE A 141 -8.47 -7.33 -5.76
CA PHE A 141 -8.14 -6.45 -6.89
C PHE A 141 -6.69 -5.94 -6.82
N LEU A 142 -6.24 -5.51 -5.64
CA LEU A 142 -4.87 -5.05 -5.44
C LEU A 142 -3.83 -6.16 -5.69
N ILE A 143 -4.11 -7.41 -5.31
CA ILE A 143 -3.22 -8.54 -5.61
C ILE A 143 -3.05 -8.70 -7.13
N ILE A 144 -4.16 -8.67 -7.87
CA ILE A 144 -4.16 -8.79 -9.34
C ILE A 144 -3.42 -7.60 -9.96
N GLN A 145 -3.77 -6.38 -9.55
CA GLN A 145 -3.15 -5.14 -10.05
C GLN A 145 -1.63 -5.13 -9.82
N MET A 146 -1.18 -5.50 -8.62
CA MET A 146 0.24 -5.55 -8.30
C MET A 146 1.00 -6.59 -9.13
N HIS A 147 0.38 -7.74 -9.40
CA HIS A 147 0.99 -8.74 -10.26
C HIS A 147 1.28 -8.20 -11.67
N PHE A 148 0.30 -7.53 -12.29
CA PHE A 148 0.47 -6.93 -13.61
C PHE A 148 1.43 -5.75 -13.58
N ALA A 149 1.31 -4.86 -12.59
CA ALA A 149 2.19 -3.72 -12.43
C ALA A 149 3.66 -4.15 -12.29
N HIS A 150 3.95 -5.14 -11.47
CA HIS A 150 5.31 -5.65 -11.33
C HIS A 150 5.88 -6.22 -12.63
N ARG A 151 5.10 -6.97 -13.39
CA ARG A 151 5.54 -7.47 -14.70
C ARG A 151 5.88 -6.35 -15.68
N HIS A 152 5.06 -5.31 -15.71
CA HIS A 152 5.25 -4.18 -16.63
C HIS A 152 6.45 -3.31 -16.19
N TYR A 153 6.44 -2.84 -14.94
CA TYR A 153 7.44 -1.91 -14.43
C TYR A 153 8.81 -2.54 -14.17
N ALA A 154 8.90 -3.85 -13.94
CA ALA A 154 10.19 -4.52 -13.84
C ALA A 154 10.99 -4.47 -15.13
N LYS A 155 10.35 -4.48 -16.30
CA LYS A 155 11.03 -4.32 -17.60
C LYS A 155 11.54 -2.89 -17.77
N VAL A 156 10.69 -1.90 -17.51
CA VAL A 156 11.03 -0.46 -17.62
C VAL A 156 12.17 -0.11 -16.65
N GLY A 157 12.07 -0.53 -15.38
CA GLY A 157 13.10 -0.25 -14.39
C GLY A 157 14.46 -0.90 -14.69
N ARG A 158 14.49 -2.07 -15.34
CA ARG A 158 15.75 -2.68 -15.78
C ARG A 158 16.40 -1.90 -16.92
N SER A 159 15.63 -1.44 -17.90
CA SER A 159 16.15 -0.64 -19.02
C SER A 159 16.69 0.71 -18.55
N GLU A 160 15.97 1.40 -17.67
CA GLU A 160 16.45 2.66 -17.09
C GLU A 160 17.71 2.48 -16.22
N ALA A 161 17.79 1.41 -15.44
CA ALA A 161 18.96 1.09 -14.65
C ALA A 161 20.19 0.77 -15.51
N GLN A 162 20.01 0.14 -16.66
CA GLN A 162 21.09 -0.11 -17.63
C GLN A 162 21.59 1.19 -18.28
N GLN A 163 20.66 2.05 -18.71
CA GLN A 163 21.00 3.35 -19.29
C GLN A 163 21.78 4.22 -18.28
N LEU A 164 21.34 4.24 -17.02
CA LEU A 164 22.04 4.97 -15.97
C LEU A 164 23.43 4.43 -15.71
N ARG A 165 23.63 3.10 -15.73
CA ARG A 165 24.97 2.50 -15.59
C ARG A 165 25.87 2.90 -16.73
N GLN A 166 25.42 2.82 -17.97
CA GLN A 166 26.18 3.21 -19.14
C GLN A 166 26.60 4.69 -19.10
N SER A 167 25.70 5.59 -18.72
CA SER A 167 26.00 7.00 -18.58
C SER A 167 27.04 7.30 -17.49
N LEU A 168 27.00 6.54 -16.38
CA LEU A 168 27.99 6.67 -15.29
C LEU A 168 29.36 6.12 -15.68
N GLU A 169 29.43 5.06 -16.48
CA GLU A 169 30.68 4.51 -17.01
C GLU A 169 31.31 5.48 -17.98
N GLN A 170 30.59 6.04 -18.93
CA GLN A 170 31.05 7.07 -19.84
C GLN A 170 31.61 8.32 -19.13
N HIS A 171 30.93 8.77 -18.07
CA HIS A 171 31.44 9.89 -17.26
C HIS A 171 32.68 9.57 -16.45
N LYS A 172 32.95 8.30 -16.15
CA LYS A 172 34.19 7.88 -15.49
C LYS A 172 35.37 7.81 -16.45
N GLU A 173 35.14 7.43 -17.71
CA GLU A 173 36.19 7.36 -18.75
C GLU A 173 36.65 8.74 -19.25
N GLN A 174 35.76 9.77 -19.09
CA GLN A 174 36.10 11.15 -19.48
C GLN A 174 36.82 11.97 -18.39
N ARG A 175 37.11 11.36 -17.23
CA ARG A 175 37.80 12.00 -16.10
C ARG A 175 39.18 11.44 -15.87
#